data_ee2e33dae33c84c14ef5ea83815ad38a
#
_entry.id   ee2e33dae33c84c14ef5ea83815ad38a
#
_cell.length_a   1.000
_cell.length_b   1.000
_cell.length_c   1.000
_cell.angle_alpha   90.00
_cell.angle_beta   90.00
_cell.angle_gamma   90.00
#
_symmetry.space_group_name_H-M   'P 1'
#
loop_
_entity.id
_entity.type
_entity.pdbx_description
1 polymer ?
#
loop_
_entity_poly.entity_id
_entity_poly.type
_entity_poly.pdbx_seq_one_letter_code
_entity_poly.pdbx_strand_id
1 'polypeptide(L)'
;MPTESNATNPYKVAMGNMIKCWRESMGLSQSNLHDIAEAYGLKIYGSQFSHLENAKLEPKTELFIALGKLMEIFEEGEFKKITKRTSKDKLASCNPKAIHLTSGKFKGIFTPMHWWGCFVGQIQPPEEYTLSSEEIAKRFSEKCRETFERGWVNAKDVSKAKKESWNYISENVSKNLRGKLGEVLTGLDDFSPDEFKKINENNLLNIIGASYGLPENYERLQEAMNNLEF
;
A
#
# COMPACT_ATOMS: atom_id res chain seq x y z
N MET A 1 8.06 -16.41 42.76
CA MET A 1 7.08 -16.41 41.68
C MET A 1 7.73 -15.72 40.49
N PRO A 2 7.87 -16.35 39.33
CA PRO A 2 8.39 -15.66 38.15
C PRO A 2 7.34 -14.63 37.71
N THR A 3 7.76 -13.39 37.59
CA THR A 3 7.01 -12.31 36.95
C THR A 3 6.71 -12.73 35.52
N GLU A 4 5.43 -12.97 35.22
CA GLU A 4 4.97 -13.12 33.85
C GLU A 4 5.49 -11.92 33.05
N SER A 5 6.33 -12.19 32.06
CA SER A 5 6.79 -11.20 31.11
C SER A 5 5.52 -10.64 30.43
N ASN A 6 5.31 -9.32 30.49
CA ASN A 6 4.29 -8.60 29.75
C ASN A 6 4.52 -8.75 28.25
N ALA A 7 4.25 -9.94 27.72
CA ALA A 7 4.24 -10.17 26.27
C ALA A 7 3.16 -9.29 25.68
N THR A 8 3.57 -8.29 24.93
CA THR A 8 2.65 -7.38 24.24
C THR A 8 1.74 -8.20 23.33
N ASN A 9 0.43 -8.05 23.47
CA ASN A 9 -0.55 -8.76 22.66
C ASN A 9 -0.23 -8.55 21.16
N PRO A 10 0.06 -9.61 20.38
CA PRO A 10 0.47 -9.50 18.97
C PRO A 10 -0.60 -8.86 18.09
N TYR A 11 -1.87 -9.06 18.38
CA TYR A 11 -2.98 -8.45 17.63
C TYR A 11 -3.06 -6.93 17.85
N LYS A 12 -2.72 -6.49 19.04
CA LYS A 12 -2.63 -5.07 19.40
C LYS A 12 -1.49 -4.39 18.64
N VAL A 13 -0.35 -5.07 18.51
CA VAL A 13 0.79 -4.62 17.69
C VAL A 13 0.37 -4.55 16.22
N ALA A 14 -0.26 -5.59 15.69
CA ALA A 14 -0.72 -5.63 14.30
C ALA A 14 -1.72 -4.52 13.98
N MET A 15 -2.69 -4.26 14.86
CA MET A 15 -3.63 -3.15 14.73
C MET A 15 -2.94 -1.79 14.78
N GLY A 16 -1.98 -1.61 15.66
CA GLY A 16 -1.20 -0.37 15.78
C GLY A 16 -0.39 -0.09 14.50
N ASN A 17 0.29 -1.11 13.99
CA ASN A 17 1.03 -1.03 12.75
C ASN A 17 0.10 -0.70 11.55
N MET A 18 -1.09 -1.31 11.50
CA MET A 18 -2.08 -1.01 10.47
C MET A 18 -2.47 0.47 10.46
N ILE A 19 -2.79 1.04 11.62
CA ILE A 19 -3.13 2.46 11.75
C ILE A 19 -1.97 3.34 11.30
N LYS A 20 -0.75 3.01 11.72
CA LYS A 20 0.47 3.73 11.36
C LYS A 20 0.71 3.68 9.85
N CYS A 21 0.73 2.50 9.25
CA CYS A 21 0.96 2.31 7.82
C CYS A 21 -0.11 3.02 6.98
N TRP A 22 -1.38 2.90 7.36
CA TRP A 22 -2.48 3.62 6.72
C TRP A 22 -2.28 5.14 6.75
N ARG A 23 -2.00 5.70 7.93
CA ARG A 23 -1.74 7.14 8.08
C ARG A 23 -0.55 7.60 7.23
N GLU A 24 0.56 6.88 7.31
CA GLU A 24 1.80 7.20 6.60
C GLU A 24 1.66 7.06 5.08
N SER A 25 0.85 6.12 4.59
CA SER A 25 0.57 5.98 3.16
C SER A 25 -0.06 7.23 2.54
N MET A 26 -0.74 8.03 3.36
CA MET A 26 -1.32 9.32 2.98
C MET A 26 -0.42 10.51 3.31
N GLY A 27 0.77 10.29 3.87
CA GLY A 27 1.67 11.36 4.32
C GLY A 27 1.12 12.18 5.50
N LEU A 28 0.14 11.66 6.24
CA LEU A 28 -0.47 12.36 7.39
C LEU A 28 0.35 12.14 8.66
N SER A 29 0.49 13.19 9.48
CA SER A 29 1.00 13.07 10.84
C SER A 29 -0.12 12.64 11.82
N GLN A 30 0.26 12.18 13.01
CA GLN A 30 -0.70 11.92 14.09
C GLN A 30 -1.51 13.17 14.45
N SER A 31 -0.88 14.36 14.39
CA SER A 31 -1.57 15.64 14.58
C SER A 31 -2.61 15.91 13.49
N ASN A 32 -2.31 15.59 12.22
CA ASN A 32 -3.31 15.74 11.15
C ASN A 32 -4.53 14.84 11.38
N LEU A 33 -4.33 13.57 11.79
CA LEU A 33 -5.44 12.68 12.14
C LEU A 33 -6.26 13.20 13.32
N HIS A 34 -5.58 13.73 14.34
CA HIS A 34 -6.26 14.34 15.47
C HIS A 34 -7.12 15.54 15.05
N ASP A 35 -6.58 16.44 14.24
CA ASP A 35 -7.30 17.61 13.73
C ASP A 35 -8.54 17.22 12.91
N ILE A 36 -8.42 16.15 12.12
CA ILE A 36 -9.55 15.59 11.37
C ILE A 36 -10.59 15.03 12.34
N ALA A 37 -10.19 14.19 13.28
CA ALA A 37 -11.08 13.60 14.26
C ALA A 37 -11.83 14.68 15.07
N GLU A 38 -11.10 15.69 15.56
CA GLU A 38 -11.65 16.83 16.32
C GLU A 38 -12.68 17.62 15.50
N ALA A 39 -12.37 17.94 14.23
CA ALA A 39 -13.27 18.69 13.35
C ALA A 39 -14.63 18.00 13.14
N TYR A 40 -14.65 16.68 13.22
CA TYR A 40 -15.86 15.86 13.12
C TYR A 40 -16.44 15.42 14.47
N GLY A 41 -15.94 15.97 15.57
CA GLY A 41 -16.43 15.69 16.92
C GLY A 41 -16.10 14.28 17.43
N LEU A 42 -15.10 13.62 16.85
CA LEU A 42 -14.63 12.32 17.32
C LEU A 42 -13.69 12.51 18.50
N LYS A 43 -13.93 11.76 19.57
CA LYS A 43 -13.12 11.84 20.80
C LYS A 43 -11.87 10.94 20.68
N ILE A 44 -10.97 11.28 19.75
CA ILE A 44 -9.66 10.63 19.61
C ILE A 44 -8.60 11.72 19.80
N TYR A 45 -7.87 11.68 20.88
CA TYR A 45 -6.81 12.65 21.18
C TYR A 45 -5.50 12.28 20.46
N GLY A 46 -4.63 13.26 20.15
CA GLY A 46 -3.36 13.02 19.46
C GLY A 46 -2.46 12.01 20.17
N SER A 47 -2.41 12.03 21.52
CA SER A 47 -1.68 11.03 22.30
C SER A 47 -2.25 9.60 22.15
N GLN A 48 -3.56 9.46 21.90
CA GLN A 48 -4.17 8.15 21.69
C GLN A 48 -3.72 7.51 20.37
N PHE A 49 -3.59 8.28 19.28
CA PHE A 49 -3.01 7.77 18.03
C PHE A 49 -1.58 7.25 18.26
N SER A 50 -0.75 8.02 18.98
CA SER A 50 0.59 7.58 19.31
C SER A 50 0.59 6.30 20.15
N HIS A 51 -0.27 6.21 21.15
CA HIS A 51 -0.38 5.02 22.00
C HIS A 51 -0.95 3.82 21.26
N LEU A 52 -1.88 4.00 20.32
CA LEU A 52 -2.40 2.95 19.45
C LEU A 52 -1.30 2.39 18.54
N GLU A 53 -0.61 3.27 17.80
CA GLU A 53 0.46 2.90 16.88
C GLU A 53 1.63 2.18 17.57
N ASN A 54 1.87 2.46 18.86
CA ASN A 54 2.90 1.81 19.67
C ASN A 54 2.37 0.66 20.54
N ALA A 55 1.15 0.20 20.32
CA ALA A 55 0.49 -0.87 21.07
C ALA A 55 0.47 -0.64 22.60
N LYS A 56 0.47 0.62 23.04
CA LYS A 56 0.49 1.01 24.48
C LYS A 56 -0.91 1.26 25.03
N LEU A 57 -1.92 1.41 24.17
CA LEU A 57 -3.29 1.70 24.57
C LEU A 57 -4.11 0.41 24.64
N GLU A 58 -4.93 0.27 25.70
CA GLU A 58 -6.03 -0.68 25.73
C GLU A 58 -7.29 0.02 25.18
N PRO A 59 -7.70 -0.28 23.93
CA PRO A 59 -8.80 0.43 23.30
C PRO A 59 -10.13 0.05 23.96
N LYS A 60 -10.92 1.06 24.24
CA LYS A 60 -12.31 0.91 24.70
C LYS A 60 -13.26 0.92 23.50
N THR A 61 -14.48 0.46 23.69
CA THR A 61 -15.53 0.39 22.65
C THR A 61 -15.72 1.74 21.94
N GLU A 62 -15.68 2.85 22.70
CA GLU A 62 -15.84 4.20 22.14
C GLU A 62 -14.75 4.54 21.12
N LEU A 63 -13.55 4.01 21.33
CA LEU A 63 -12.44 4.23 20.38
C LEU A 63 -12.67 3.46 19.08
N PHE A 64 -13.15 2.22 19.14
CA PHE A 64 -13.50 1.46 17.91
C PHE A 64 -14.63 2.15 17.13
N ILE A 65 -15.63 2.70 17.83
CA ILE A 65 -16.70 3.49 17.21
C ILE A 65 -16.12 4.73 16.52
N ALA A 66 -15.21 5.44 17.20
CA ALA A 66 -14.60 6.64 16.65
C ALA A 66 -13.69 6.32 15.44
N LEU A 67 -12.92 5.23 15.47
CA LEU A 67 -12.12 4.76 14.35
C LEU A 67 -12.99 4.34 13.15
N GLY A 68 -14.12 3.66 13.38
CA GLY A 68 -15.06 3.33 12.31
C GLY A 68 -15.63 4.58 11.64
N LYS A 69 -16.07 5.57 12.42
CA LYS A 69 -16.53 6.86 11.88
C LYS A 69 -15.43 7.63 11.15
N LEU A 70 -14.20 7.52 11.60
CA LEU A 70 -13.06 8.11 10.91
C LEU A 70 -12.91 7.49 9.51
N MET A 71 -13.09 6.18 9.36
CA MET A 71 -13.08 5.52 8.06
C MET A 71 -14.20 6.02 7.14
N GLU A 72 -15.42 6.20 7.66
CA GLU A 72 -16.54 6.78 6.91
C GLU A 72 -16.20 8.18 6.37
N ILE A 73 -15.58 9.04 7.17
CA ILE A 73 -15.13 10.38 6.77
C ILE A 73 -14.08 10.29 5.64
N PHE A 74 -13.15 9.35 5.72
CA PHE A 74 -12.14 9.14 4.69
C PHE A 74 -12.73 8.54 3.41
N GLU A 75 -13.76 7.71 3.51
CA GLU A 75 -14.49 7.16 2.36
C GLU A 75 -15.29 8.22 1.61
N GLU A 76 -15.96 9.10 2.35
CA GLU A 76 -16.70 10.21 1.76
C GLU A 76 -15.78 11.21 1.07
N GLY A 77 -14.53 11.35 1.52
CA GLY A 77 -13.54 12.26 0.95
C GLY A 77 -13.88 13.75 1.11
N GLU A 78 -14.95 14.08 1.85
CA GLU A 78 -15.42 15.44 2.06
C GLU A 78 -14.91 16.04 3.37
N PHE A 79 -13.76 16.71 3.33
CA PHE A 79 -13.11 17.28 4.53
C PHE A 79 -13.50 18.75 4.83
N LYS A 80 -14.77 19.12 4.58
CA LYS A 80 -15.26 20.52 4.67
C LYS A 80 -15.16 21.12 6.07
N LYS A 81 -15.24 20.29 7.12
CA LYS A 81 -15.20 20.74 8.51
C LYS A 81 -13.81 21.08 9.04
N ILE A 82 -12.75 20.71 8.30
CA ILE A 82 -11.39 20.94 8.74
C ILE A 82 -11.01 22.40 8.53
N THR A 83 -10.73 23.10 9.62
CA THR A 83 -10.34 24.52 9.59
C THR A 83 -8.84 24.75 9.69
N LYS A 84 -8.08 23.81 10.27
CA LYS A 84 -6.62 23.92 10.40
C LYS A 84 -5.96 23.81 9.02
N ARG A 85 -5.28 24.89 8.60
CA ARG A 85 -4.68 25.05 7.28
C ARG A 85 -3.69 23.94 6.95
N THR A 86 -2.80 23.58 7.88
CA THR A 86 -1.79 22.54 7.67
C THR A 86 -2.40 21.18 7.35
N SER A 87 -3.47 20.79 8.06
CA SER A 87 -4.17 19.52 7.81
C SER A 87 -4.98 19.58 6.52
N LYS A 88 -5.58 20.73 6.20
CA LYS A 88 -6.31 20.95 4.95
C LYS A 88 -5.38 20.89 3.73
N ASP A 89 -4.22 21.54 3.79
CA ASP A 89 -3.22 21.56 2.71
C ASP A 89 -2.65 20.12 2.49
N LYS A 90 -2.43 19.37 3.57
CA LYS A 90 -1.99 17.97 3.48
C LYS A 90 -3.04 17.08 2.81
N LEU A 91 -4.29 17.17 3.20
CA LEU A 91 -5.38 16.40 2.57
C LEU A 91 -5.57 16.76 1.09
N ALA A 92 -5.38 18.03 0.72
CA ALA A 92 -5.43 18.46 -0.67
C ALA A 92 -4.25 17.92 -1.51
N SER A 93 -3.12 17.62 -0.88
CA SER A 93 -1.90 17.13 -1.55
C SER A 93 -1.73 15.61 -1.54
N CYS A 94 -2.59 14.87 -0.84
CA CYS A 94 -2.58 13.41 -0.79
C CYS A 94 -3.85 12.84 -1.43
N ASN A 95 -3.92 11.50 -1.54
CA ASN A 95 -5.13 10.79 -1.91
C ASN A 95 -5.71 10.12 -0.65
N PRO A 96 -6.57 10.82 0.12
CA PRO A 96 -7.12 10.27 1.35
C PRO A 96 -8.04 9.08 1.03
N LYS A 97 -7.84 7.98 1.72
CA LYS A 97 -8.63 6.75 1.52
C LYS A 97 -8.92 6.05 2.84
N ALA A 98 -10.09 5.44 2.95
CA ALA A 98 -10.42 4.54 4.03
C ALA A 98 -9.70 3.20 3.89
N ILE A 99 -9.60 2.46 5.00
CA ILE A 99 -9.16 1.06 4.98
C ILE A 99 -10.34 0.18 4.54
N HIS A 100 -10.08 -0.77 3.63
CA HIS A 100 -11.06 -1.74 3.16
C HIS A 100 -10.57 -3.17 3.34
N LEU A 101 -11.48 -4.09 3.71
CA LEU A 101 -11.28 -5.50 3.48
C LEU A 101 -11.73 -5.85 2.06
N THR A 102 -10.82 -6.40 1.27
CA THR A 102 -11.06 -6.74 -0.14
C THR A 102 -11.68 -8.12 -0.33
N SER A 103 -11.58 -8.98 0.68
CA SER A 103 -12.05 -10.37 0.61
C SER A 103 -12.73 -10.84 1.91
N GLY A 104 -13.41 -11.97 1.85
CA GLY A 104 -14.04 -12.59 3.00
C GLY A 104 -15.47 -12.13 3.31
N LYS A 105 -16.05 -12.68 4.38
CA LYS A 105 -17.43 -12.43 4.82
C LYS A 105 -17.69 -10.98 5.23
N PHE A 106 -16.65 -10.27 5.65
CA PHE A 106 -16.72 -8.89 6.16
C PHE A 106 -16.16 -7.87 5.16
N LYS A 107 -16.19 -8.19 3.85
CA LYS A 107 -15.71 -7.29 2.79
C LYS A 107 -16.38 -5.91 2.90
N GLY A 108 -15.58 -4.86 2.75
CA GLY A 108 -16.03 -3.46 2.75
C GLY A 108 -15.14 -2.55 3.59
N ILE A 109 -15.64 -1.33 3.83
CA ILE A 109 -14.98 -0.33 4.69
C ILE A 109 -14.80 -0.84 6.12
N PHE A 110 -13.74 -0.43 6.77
CA PHE A 110 -13.46 -0.78 8.16
C PHE A 110 -14.47 -0.12 9.12
N THR A 111 -15.38 -0.95 9.64
CA THR A 111 -16.36 -0.58 10.66
C THR A 111 -15.79 -0.76 12.07
N PRO A 112 -16.49 -0.31 13.14
CA PRO A 112 -16.10 -0.59 14.53
C PRO A 112 -15.88 -2.09 14.81
N MET A 113 -16.66 -2.98 14.16
CA MET A 113 -16.51 -4.43 14.31
C MET A 113 -15.24 -4.98 13.67
N HIS A 114 -14.79 -4.39 12.57
CA HIS A 114 -13.51 -4.76 11.95
C HIS A 114 -12.34 -4.38 12.86
N TRP A 115 -12.36 -3.18 13.44
CA TRP A 115 -11.34 -2.73 14.38
C TRP A 115 -11.27 -3.62 15.62
N TRP A 116 -12.43 -3.94 16.20
CA TRP A 116 -12.49 -4.89 17.32
C TRP A 116 -12.02 -6.28 16.90
N GLY A 117 -12.45 -6.79 15.74
CA GLY A 117 -12.04 -8.10 15.22
C GLY A 117 -10.53 -8.20 15.02
N CYS A 118 -9.86 -7.14 14.53
CA CYS A 118 -8.40 -7.09 14.44
C CYS A 118 -7.75 -7.11 15.84
N PHE A 119 -8.30 -6.36 16.78
CA PHE A 119 -7.76 -6.29 18.14
C PHE A 119 -7.83 -7.63 18.89
N VAL A 120 -8.87 -8.43 18.64
CA VAL A 120 -9.02 -9.76 19.26
C VAL A 120 -8.48 -10.90 18.37
N GLY A 121 -7.91 -10.61 17.22
CA GLY A 121 -7.31 -11.59 16.31
C GLY A 121 -8.31 -12.42 15.48
N GLN A 122 -9.57 -11.99 15.41
CA GLN A 122 -10.59 -12.64 14.58
C GLN A 122 -10.58 -12.19 13.12
N ILE A 123 -10.04 -11.01 12.87
CA ILE A 123 -9.88 -10.43 11.53
C ILE A 123 -8.40 -10.13 11.35
N GLN A 124 -7.83 -10.60 10.24
CA GLN A 124 -6.47 -10.22 9.86
C GLN A 124 -6.50 -8.83 9.22
N PRO A 125 -5.62 -7.91 9.65
CA PRO A 125 -5.45 -6.63 8.97
C PRO A 125 -5.11 -6.85 7.49
N PRO A 126 -5.55 -5.94 6.57
CA PRO A 126 -5.14 -6.01 5.17
C PRO A 126 -3.60 -5.99 5.04
N GLU A 127 -3.06 -6.85 4.19
CA GLU A 127 -1.59 -7.00 4.03
C GLU A 127 -0.89 -5.68 3.72
N GLU A 128 -1.53 -4.83 2.92
CA GLU A 128 -1.01 -3.51 2.54
C GLU A 128 -0.72 -2.57 3.73
N TYR A 129 -1.29 -2.86 4.90
CA TYR A 129 -1.10 -2.07 6.13
C TYR A 129 -0.38 -2.83 7.24
N THR A 130 0.06 -4.06 7.00
CA THR A 130 0.76 -4.86 8.02
C THR A 130 2.26 -4.93 7.81
N LEU A 131 2.70 -4.56 6.62
CA LEU A 131 4.10 -4.64 6.23
C LEU A 131 4.85 -3.37 6.61
N SER A 132 6.11 -3.51 6.96
CA SER A 132 7.02 -2.37 7.08
C SER A 132 7.22 -1.71 5.71
N SER A 133 7.65 -0.43 5.71
CA SER A 133 7.96 0.26 4.45
C SER A 133 9.05 -0.46 3.65
N GLU A 134 9.98 -1.12 4.34
CA GLU A 134 11.04 -1.96 3.75
C GLU A 134 10.44 -3.20 3.07
N GLU A 135 9.52 -3.89 3.74
CA GLU A 135 8.86 -5.07 3.19
C GLU A 135 7.98 -4.74 2.00
N ILE A 136 7.27 -3.58 2.04
CA ILE A 136 6.48 -3.10 0.90
C ILE A 136 7.38 -2.82 -0.30
N ALA A 137 8.47 -2.09 -0.11
CA ALA A 137 9.44 -1.77 -1.17
C ALA A 137 10.08 -3.04 -1.74
N LYS A 138 10.43 -4.01 -0.88
CA LYS A 138 10.96 -5.31 -1.29
C LYS A 138 9.95 -6.11 -2.12
N ARG A 139 8.71 -6.26 -1.65
CA ARG A 139 7.64 -6.95 -2.40
C ARG A 139 7.36 -6.30 -3.74
N PHE A 140 7.43 -4.98 -3.80
CA PHE A 140 7.29 -4.27 -5.07
C PHE A 140 8.47 -4.56 -6.01
N SER A 141 9.70 -4.62 -5.50
CA SER A 141 10.88 -5.03 -6.26
C SER A 141 10.73 -6.46 -6.80
N GLU A 142 10.26 -7.39 -5.98
CA GLU A 142 9.97 -8.77 -6.38
C GLU A 142 8.91 -8.80 -7.49
N LYS A 143 7.84 -8.03 -7.36
CA LYS A 143 6.78 -7.92 -8.39
C LYS A 143 7.30 -7.34 -9.71
N CYS A 144 8.21 -6.38 -9.67
CA CYS A 144 8.88 -5.86 -10.87
C CYS A 144 9.70 -6.95 -11.56
N ARG A 145 10.49 -7.73 -10.81
CA ARG A 145 11.27 -8.87 -11.32
C ARG A 145 10.36 -9.93 -11.95
N GLU A 146 9.34 -10.38 -11.23
CA GLU A 146 8.38 -11.36 -11.74
C GLU A 146 7.71 -10.89 -13.03
N THR A 147 7.31 -9.59 -13.06
CA THR A 147 6.68 -9.02 -14.26
C THR A 147 7.66 -9.02 -15.42
N PHE A 148 8.91 -8.66 -15.18
CA PHE A 148 9.96 -8.65 -16.19
C PHE A 148 10.32 -10.07 -16.66
N GLU A 149 10.36 -11.07 -15.79
CA GLU A 149 10.65 -12.46 -16.12
C GLU A 149 9.55 -13.16 -16.92
N ARG A 150 8.29 -12.82 -16.68
CA ARG A 150 7.14 -13.39 -17.43
C ARG A 150 7.24 -13.16 -18.93
N GLY A 151 7.88 -12.07 -19.35
CA GLY A 151 8.01 -11.70 -20.77
C GLY A 151 8.85 -12.66 -21.61
N TRP A 152 9.64 -13.56 -20.98
CA TRP A 152 10.61 -14.39 -21.73
C TRP A 152 10.50 -15.88 -21.47
N VAL A 153 9.57 -16.32 -20.63
CA VAL A 153 9.36 -17.76 -20.34
C VAL A 153 9.22 -18.59 -21.62
N ASN A 154 8.72 -18.00 -22.70
CA ASN A 154 8.55 -18.67 -24.00
C ASN A 154 9.43 -18.09 -25.10
N ALA A 155 10.39 -17.23 -24.79
CA ALA A 155 11.27 -16.64 -25.80
C ALA A 155 12.26 -17.67 -26.35
N LYS A 156 12.39 -17.76 -27.72
CA LYS A 156 13.37 -18.62 -28.36
C LYS A 156 14.82 -18.21 -28.07
N ASP A 157 15.05 -16.90 -27.91
CA ASP A 157 16.32 -16.31 -27.49
C ASP A 157 16.08 -15.37 -26.31
N VAL A 158 16.30 -15.90 -25.11
CA VAL A 158 16.08 -15.19 -23.85
C VAL A 158 17.02 -13.98 -23.75
N SER A 159 18.25 -14.08 -24.19
CA SER A 159 19.22 -12.98 -24.09
C SER A 159 18.83 -11.80 -24.96
N LYS A 160 18.37 -12.07 -26.18
CA LYS A 160 17.88 -11.05 -27.12
C LYS A 160 16.60 -10.40 -26.56
N ALA A 161 15.65 -11.21 -26.13
CA ALA A 161 14.39 -10.73 -25.55
C ALA A 161 14.62 -9.83 -24.33
N LYS A 162 15.52 -10.22 -23.43
CA LYS A 162 15.93 -9.41 -22.26
C LYS A 162 16.47 -8.05 -22.67
N LYS A 163 17.36 -8.02 -23.65
CA LYS A 163 17.97 -6.80 -24.15
C LYS A 163 16.95 -5.86 -24.79
N GLU A 164 16.06 -6.40 -25.61
CA GLU A 164 15.00 -5.62 -26.25
C GLU A 164 14.02 -5.04 -25.22
N SER A 165 13.57 -5.86 -24.26
CA SER A 165 12.72 -5.39 -23.15
C SER A 165 13.40 -4.30 -22.33
N TRP A 166 14.70 -4.47 -22.01
CA TRP A 166 15.44 -3.45 -21.29
C TRP A 166 15.58 -2.15 -22.06
N ASN A 167 15.83 -2.21 -23.36
CA ASN A 167 15.89 -1.01 -24.21
C ASN A 167 14.57 -0.23 -24.13
N TYR A 168 13.44 -0.92 -24.34
CA TYR A 168 12.12 -0.31 -24.23
C TYR A 168 11.88 0.31 -22.84
N ILE A 169 12.13 -0.43 -21.75
CA ILE A 169 11.97 0.06 -20.39
C ILE A 169 12.83 1.31 -20.17
N SER A 170 14.10 1.25 -20.58
CA SER A 170 15.06 2.36 -20.39
C SER A 170 14.67 3.63 -21.14
N GLU A 171 13.97 3.53 -22.25
CA GLU A 171 13.45 4.68 -23.00
C GLU A 171 12.20 5.30 -22.33
N ASN A 172 11.40 4.50 -21.64
CA ASN A 172 10.12 4.90 -21.08
C ASN A 172 10.17 5.25 -19.58
N VAL A 173 11.29 5.04 -18.88
CA VAL A 173 11.48 5.44 -17.49
C VAL A 173 12.41 6.66 -17.36
N SER A 174 12.25 7.42 -16.29
CA SER A 174 13.12 8.59 -16.01
C SER A 174 14.59 8.18 -15.85
N LYS A 175 15.51 9.05 -16.26
CA LYS A 175 16.96 8.79 -16.15
C LYS A 175 17.40 8.42 -14.73
N ASN A 176 16.80 9.06 -13.71
CA ASN A 176 17.13 8.84 -12.32
C ASN A 176 16.70 7.44 -11.81
N LEU A 177 15.68 6.85 -12.44
CA LEU A 177 15.17 5.54 -12.05
C LEU A 177 15.89 4.38 -12.78
N ARG A 178 16.50 4.63 -13.96
CA ARG A 178 17.08 3.60 -14.82
C ARG A 178 18.12 2.73 -14.12
N GLY A 179 19.09 3.35 -13.46
CA GLY A 179 20.16 2.64 -12.77
C GLY A 179 19.61 1.71 -11.69
N LYS A 180 18.81 2.26 -10.79
CA LYS A 180 18.18 1.49 -9.70
C LYS A 180 17.25 0.40 -10.21
N LEU A 181 16.43 0.70 -11.21
CA LEU A 181 15.55 -0.31 -11.82
C LEU A 181 16.35 -1.45 -12.47
N GLY A 182 17.48 -1.17 -13.11
CA GLY A 182 18.37 -2.20 -13.63
C GLY A 182 18.89 -3.14 -12.52
N GLU A 183 19.31 -2.60 -11.38
CA GLU A 183 19.72 -3.40 -10.21
C GLU A 183 18.56 -4.24 -9.67
N VAL A 184 17.36 -3.65 -9.58
CA VAL A 184 16.16 -4.36 -9.12
C VAL A 184 15.79 -5.50 -10.07
N LEU A 185 15.73 -5.27 -11.38
CA LEU A 185 15.33 -6.29 -12.36
C LEU A 185 16.36 -7.42 -12.49
N THR A 186 17.63 -7.15 -12.18
CA THR A 186 18.69 -8.18 -12.14
C THR A 186 18.81 -8.88 -10.79
N GLY A 187 18.06 -8.45 -9.78
CA GLY A 187 18.11 -9.01 -8.44
C GLY A 187 19.34 -8.63 -7.63
N LEU A 188 20.10 -7.61 -8.07
CA LEU A 188 21.29 -7.11 -7.36
C LEU A 188 20.92 -6.29 -6.14
N ASP A 189 19.78 -5.59 -6.18
CA ASP A 189 19.28 -4.79 -5.06
C ASP A 189 17.75 -4.67 -5.11
N ASP A 190 17.16 -4.12 -4.05
CA ASP A 190 15.74 -3.80 -3.96
C ASP A 190 15.53 -2.27 -3.90
N PHE A 191 14.32 -1.78 -4.20
CA PHE A 191 14.00 -0.39 -3.91
C PHE A 191 14.05 -0.14 -2.41
N SER A 192 14.67 0.96 -2.01
CA SER A 192 14.52 1.48 -0.66
C SER A 192 13.10 2.09 -0.46
N PRO A 193 12.63 2.24 0.79
CA PRO A 193 11.34 2.88 1.06
C PRO A 193 11.21 4.29 0.48
N ASP A 194 12.30 5.05 0.47
CA ASP A 194 12.30 6.44 -0.03
C ASP A 194 12.30 6.52 -1.57
N GLU A 195 12.90 5.53 -2.23
CA GLU A 195 12.80 5.37 -3.69
C GLU A 195 11.40 4.93 -4.09
N PHE A 196 10.86 3.93 -3.39
CA PHE A 196 9.51 3.40 -3.62
C PHE A 196 8.44 4.48 -3.51
N LYS A 197 8.49 5.35 -2.50
CA LYS A 197 7.55 6.47 -2.33
C LYS A 197 7.48 7.43 -3.52
N LYS A 198 8.51 7.48 -4.35
CA LYS A 198 8.59 8.35 -5.53
C LYS A 198 8.10 7.67 -6.81
N ILE A 199 7.82 6.38 -6.75
CA ILE A 199 7.43 5.56 -7.90
C ILE A 199 5.91 5.54 -8.02
N ASN A 200 5.42 5.75 -9.25
CA ASN A 200 4.05 5.37 -9.58
C ASN A 200 4.03 3.88 -9.95
N GLU A 201 3.60 3.04 -9.01
CA GLU A 201 3.63 1.58 -9.11
C GLU A 201 2.96 1.06 -10.38
N ASN A 202 1.71 1.51 -10.63
CA ASN A 202 0.93 1.04 -11.78
C ASN A 202 1.59 1.42 -13.10
N ASN A 203 2.11 2.65 -13.18
CA ASN A 203 2.80 3.11 -14.39
C ASN A 203 4.08 2.30 -14.64
N LEU A 204 4.89 2.07 -13.61
CA LEU A 204 6.13 1.31 -13.75
C LEU A 204 5.86 -0.15 -14.16
N LEU A 205 4.90 -0.82 -13.52
CA LEU A 205 4.52 -2.19 -13.86
C LEU A 205 3.94 -2.29 -15.28
N ASN A 206 3.18 -1.28 -15.73
CA ASN A 206 2.68 -1.21 -17.10
C ASN A 206 3.83 -1.05 -18.11
N ILE A 207 4.84 -0.22 -17.83
CA ILE A 207 6.02 -0.07 -18.68
C ILE A 207 6.78 -1.41 -18.77
N ILE A 208 7.01 -2.07 -17.62
CA ILE A 208 7.68 -3.38 -17.60
C ILE A 208 6.85 -4.40 -18.37
N GLY A 209 5.55 -4.46 -18.14
CA GLY A 209 4.64 -5.37 -18.83
C GLY A 209 4.58 -5.14 -20.34
N ALA A 210 4.55 -3.89 -20.79
CA ALA A 210 4.52 -3.55 -22.21
C ALA A 210 5.83 -3.86 -22.94
N SER A 211 6.94 -4.02 -22.21
CA SER A 211 8.26 -4.24 -22.81
C SER A 211 8.40 -5.56 -23.57
N TYR A 212 7.56 -6.56 -23.29
CA TYR A 212 7.52 -7.84 -24.01
C TYR A 212 6.30 -7.99 -24.92
N GLY A 213 5.42 -7.01 -24.94
CA GLY A 213 4.34 -6.85 -25.92
C GLY A 213 4.76 -5.98 -27.10
N LEU A 214 6.06 -5.97 -27.49
CA LEU A 214 6.57 -5.27 -28.66
C LEU A 214 5.79 -5.66 -29.92
N PRO A 215 5.60 -4.76 -30.90
CA PRO A 215 4.63 -4.89 -31.99
C PRO A 215 4.59 -6.24 -32.71
N GLU A 216 5.73 -6.88 -32.88
CA GLU A 216 5.81 -8.21 -33.50
C GLU A 216 5.13 -9.34 -32.70
N ASN A 217 5.01 -9.19 -31.37
CA ASN A 217 4.30 -10.17 -30.55
C ASN A 217 2.81 -9.79 -30.38
N TYR A 218 2.48 -8.52 -30.48
CA TYR A 218 1.11 -8.03 -30.40
C TYR A 218 0.30 -8.43 -31.65
N GLU A 219 0.89 -8.34 -32.84
CA GLU A 219 0.28 -8.84 -34.08
C GLU A 219 0.05 -10.35 -34.03
N ARG A 220 1.02 -11.13 -33.54
CA ARG A 220 0.88 -12.58 -33.36
C ARG A 220 -0.15 -12.95 -32.28
N LEU A 221 -0.27 -12.17 -31.20
CA LEU A 221 -1.30 -12.37 -30.19
C LEU A 221 -2.68 -12.02 -30.73
N GLN A 222 -2.82 -10.95 -31.51
CA GLN A 222 -4.07 -10.61 -32.20
C GLN A 222 -4.44 -11.65 -33.25
N GLU A 223 -3.48 -12.14 -34.05
CA GLU A 223 -3.71 -13.24 -34.99
C GLU A 223 -4.12 -14.52 -34.27
N ALA A 224 -3.47 -14.88 -33.17
CA ALA A 224 -3.85 -16.03 -32.33
C ALA A 224 -5.22 -15.88 -31.68
N MET A 225 -5.58 -14.68 -31.23
CA MET A 225 -6.92 -14.39 -30.67
C MET A 225 -8.01 -14.38 -31.74
N ASN A 226 -7.71 -13.87 -32.95
CA ASN A 226 -8.66 -13.87 -34.08
C ASN A 226 -8.86 -15.26 -34.68
N ASN A 227 -7.89 -16.18 -34.50
CA ASN A 227 -8.00 -17.59 -34.94
C ASN A 227 -8.67 -18.51 -33.90
N LEU A 228 -9.02 -18.00 -32.71
CA LEU A 228 -9.89 -18.65 -31.74
C LEU A 228 -11.34 -18.19 -32.02
N GLU A 229 -11.89 -18.64 -33.16
CA GLU A 229 -13.35 -18.58 -33.36
C GLU A 229 -14.03 -19.53 -32.35
N PHE A 230 -14.88 -18.95 -31.51
CA PHE A 230 -15.81 -19.68 -30.62
C PHE A 230 -17.05 -20.14 -31.40
#